data_a3694e561c491c72d1959657a1aa94e2
#
_entry.id   a3694e561c491c72d1959657a1aa94e2
#
_cell.length_a   1.000
_cell.length_b   1.000
_cell.length_c   1.000
_cell.angle_alpha   90.00
_cell.angle_beta   90.00
_cell.angle_gamma   90.00
#
_symmetry.space_group_name_H-M   'P 1'
#
loop_
_entity.id
_entity.type
_entity.pdbx_description
1 polymer ?
#
loop_
_entity_poly.entity_id
_entity_poly.type
_entity_poly.pdbx_seq_one_letter_code
_entity_poly.pdbx_strand_id
1 'polypeptide(L)'
;MFFVNFIFIKIYLNYKKERRNFIKGVNVQDWLPYDKVLENGIIISKNKFIKILKISPISYELKSDFEKQAILDSYKLFLRTCNFDIQILIQSQKEDVKDVIKNIEMENNENIDNIKEEYICYIENLNSNQKLLSKNFFILINIPKENEISLNEVNKIFFERILKIKETLSKCGNTIFEIKNRKEVIELIDSFLNPYKNRR
;
A
#
# COMPACT_ATOMS: atom_id res chain seq x y z
N MET A 1 -10.20 -16.71 5.40
CA MET A 1 -9.11 -16.16 4.54
C MET A 1 -9.58 -15.71 3.15
N PHE A 2 -10.81 -15.19 2.99
CA PHE A 2 -11.38 -14.90 1.65
C PHE A 2 -12.07 -13.54 1.51
N PHE A 3 -11.93 -12.60 2.46
CA PHE A 3 -12.64 -11.31 2.40
C PHE A 3 -11.81 -10.13 1.87
N VAL A 4 -10.50 -10.26 1.70
CA VAL A 4 -9.59 -9.15 1.31
C VAL A 4 -9.73 -8.77 -0.17
N ASN A 5 -10.22 -9.68 -1.01
CA ASN A 5 -10.33 -9.46 -2.46
C ASN A 5 -11.66 -8.83 -2.93
N PHE A 6 -12.69 -8.78 -2.07
CA PHE A 6 -14.05 -8.51 -2.55
C PHE A 6 -14.33 -7.04 -2.90
N ILE A 7 -13.70 -6.07 -2.22
CA ILE A 7 -13.97 -4.65 -2.50
C ILE A 7 -13.18 -4.19 -3.74
N PHE A 8 -11.92 -4.57 -3.88
CA PHE A 8 -11.15 -4.22 -5.08
C PHE A 8 -11.57 -5.02 -6.30
N ILE A 9 -11.96 -6.29 -6.15
CA ILE A 9 -12.58 -7.07 -7.22
C ILE A 9 -13.94 -6.46 -7.59
N LYS A 10 -14.73 -5.97 -6.63
CA LYS A 10 -16.00 -5.30 -6.90
C LYS A 10 -15.78 -3.93 -7.57
N ILE A 11 -14.75 -3.19 -7.18
CA ILE A 11 -14.31 -1.95 -7.86
C ILE A 11 -13.80 -2.28 -9.27
N TYR A 12 -12.99 -3.32 -9.43
CA TYR A 12 -12.45 -3.74 -10.73
C TYR A 12 -13.53 -4.34 -11.65
N LEU A 13 -14.48 -5.11 -11.13
CA LEU A 13 -15.59 -5.68 -11.89
C LEU A 13 -16.64 -4.63 -12.25
N ASN A 14 -16.92 -3.65 -11.40
CA ASN A 14 -17.72 -2.48 -11.76
C ASN A 14 -17.00 -1.63 -12.82
N TYR A 15 -15.68 -1.43 -12.70
CA TYR A 15 -14.85 -0.78 -13.71
C TYR A 15 -15.00 -1.46 -15.08
N LYS A 16 -14.94 -2.78 -15.13
CA LYS A 16 -15.05 -3.54 -16.38
C LYS A 16 -16.47 -3.57 -16.94
N LYS A 17 -17.51 -3.49 -16.08
CA LYS A 17 -18.91 -3.47 -16.46
C LYS A 17 -19.35 -2.08 -16.95
N GLU A 18 -18.86 -1.01 -16.31
CA GLU A 18 -19.17 0.37 -16.68
C GLU A 18 -18.38 0.85 -17.89
N ARG A 19 -17.20 0.31 -18.18
CA ARG A 19 -16.46 0.61 -19.42
C ARG A 19 -17.27 0.32 -20.69
N ARG A 20 -18.25 -0.59 -20.64
CA ARG A 20 -19.15 -0.86 -21.77
C ARG A 20 -20.31 0.15 -21.90
N ASN A 21 -20.61 0.92 -20.84
CA ASN A 21 -21.67 1.92 -20.82
C ASN A 21 -21.16 3.37 -20.92
N PHE A 22 -19.88 3.58 -21.22
CA PHE A 22 -19.20 4.88 -21.20
C PHE A 22 -19.51 5.77 -22.41
N ILE A 23 -20.68 5.63 -23.00
CA ILE A 23 -21.06 6.41 -24.22
C ILE A 23 -21.86 7.68 -23.89
N LYS A 24 -22.19 7.98 -22.64
CA LYS A 24 -22.88 9.24 -22.27
C LYS A 24 -22.31 9.84 -20.99
N GLY A 25 -21.38 10.78 -21.13
CA GLY A 25 -21.21 11.97 -20.29
C GLY A 25 -21.17 11.82 -18.76
N VAL A 26 -20.81 10.66 -18.21
CA VAL A 26 -20.61 10.51 -16.78
C VAL A 26 -19.26 11.12 -16.41
N ASN A 27 -19.25 12.08 -15.48
CA ASN A 27 -18.05 12.70 -15.00
C ASN A 27 -17.18 11.60 -14.32
N VAL A 28 -15.90 11.56 -14.66
CA VAL A 28 -14.93 10.61 -14.04
C VAL A 28 -14.94 10.71 -12.50
N GLN A 29 -15.24 11.88 -11.96
CA GLN A 29 -15.32 12.11 -10.52
C GLN A 29 -16.46 11.33 -9.85
N ASP A 30 -17.59 11.15 -10.54
CA ASP A 30 -18.75 10.39 -10.02
C ASP A 30 -18.48 8.89 -9.94
N TRP A 31 -17.46 8.45 -10.68
CA TRP A 31 -17.04 7.06 -10.71
C TRP A 31 -16.01 6.71 -9.62
N LEU A 32 -15.25 7.68 -9.11
CA LEU A 32 -14.25 7.43 -8.08
C LEU A 32 -14.91 6.92 -6.79
N PRO A 33 -14.29 5.94 -6.10
CA PRO A 33 -14.84 5.36 -4.87
C PRO A 33 -14.72 6.28 -3.66
N TYR A 34 -14.27 7.52 -3.84
CA TYR A 34 -14.09 8.52 -2.79
C TYR A 34 -14.51 9.91 -3.30
N ASP A 35 -14.95 10.73 -2.36
CA ASP A 35 -15.43 12.08 -2.66
C ASP A 35 -14.25 13.09 -2.63
N LYS A 36 -13.36 12.96 -1.63
CA LYS A 36 -12.26 13.91 -1.40
C LYS A 36 -11.11 13.26 -0.63
N VAL A 37 -9.89 13.72 -0.89
CA VAL A 37 -8.70 13.47 -0.06
C VAL A 37 -8.32 14.77 0.63
N LEU A 38 -8.22 14.75 1.97
CA LEU A 38 -7.80 15.87 2.79
C LEU A 38 -6.27 16.04 2.76
N GLU A 39 -5.77 17.20 3.14
CA GLU A 39 -4.33 17.51 3.16
C GLU A 39 -3.54 16.60 4.10
N ASN A 40 -4.18 16.15 5.20
CA ASN A 40 -3.61 15.20 6.15
C ASN A 40 -3.69 13.72 5.72
N GLY A 41 -4.02 13.46 4.44
CA GLY A 41 -4.09 12.11 3.88
C GLY A 41 -5.31 11.29 4.27
N ILE A 42 -6.35 11.89 4.88
CA ILE A 42 -7.62 11.21 5.12
C ILE A 42 -8.45 11.24 3.84
N ILE A 43 -8.96 10.08 3.46
CA ILE A 43 -9.87 9.90 2.32
C ILE A 43 -11.29 9.95 2.85
N ILE A 44 -12.11 10.82 2.26
CA ILE A 44 -13.54 10.91 2.52
C ILE A 44 -14.26 10.14 1.42
N SER A 45 -15.04 9.14 1.81
CA SER A 45 -15.96 8.41 0.95
C SER A 45 -17.39 8.71 1.37
N LYS A 46 -18.37 8.27 0.59
CA LYS A 46 -19.82 8.50 0.85
C LYS A 46 -20.22 8.15 2.28
N ASN A 47 -19.74 7.01 2.78
CA ASN A 47 -20.20 6.44 4.06
C ASN A 47 -19.09 6.31 5.12
N LYS A 48 -17.85 6.71 4.84
CA LYS A 48 -16.73 6.51 5.77
C LYS A 48 -15.55 7.42 5.50
N PHE A 49 -14.76 7.62 6.54
CA PHE A 49 -13.41 8.17 6.49
C PHE A 49 -12.41 7.01 6.45
N ILE A 50 -11.35 7.13 5.65
CA ILE A 50 -10.35 6.09 5.48
C ILE A 50 -8.96 6.69 5.67
N LYS A 51 -8.11 5.99 6.40
CA LYS A 51 -6.68 6.30 6.54
C LYS A 51 -5.86 5.10 6.13
N ILE A 52 -4.76 5.34 5.40
CA ILE A 52 -3.87 4.30 4.88
C ILE A 52 -2.55 4.35 5.63
N LEU A 53 -2.09 3.19 6.07
CA LEU A 53 -0.77 2.99 6.66
C LEU A 53 0.02 2.04 5.77
N LYS A 54 1.28 2.37 5.47
CA LYS A 54 2.21 1.46 4.80
C LYS A 54 2.97 0.66 5.85
N ILE A 55 3.18 -0.64 5.60
CA ILE A 55 3.87 -1.54 6.52
C ILE A 55 5.11 -2.08 5.84
N SER A 56 6.24 -2.06 6.56
CA SER A 56 7.43 -2.78 6.15
C SER A 56 7.27 -4.26 6.52
N PRO A 57 7.45 -5.19 5.55
CA PRO A 57 7.42 -6.62 5.84
C PRO A 57 8.63 -7.03 6.69
N ILE A 58 8.53 -8.20 7.33
CA ILE A 58 9.63 -8.86 8.02
C ILE A 58 10.01 -10.14 7.27
N SER A 59 11.28 -10.49 7.30
CA SER A 59 11.78 -11.76 6.74
C SER A 59 11.54 -12.91 7.73
N TYR A 60 10.28 -13.34 7.84
CA TYR A 60 9.84 -14.36 8.78
C TYR A 60 10.58 -15.69 8.60
N GLU A 61 10.84 -16.11 7.37
CA GLU A 61 11.52 -17.38 7.07
C GLU A 61 12.97 -17.46 7.61
N LEU A 62 13.63 -16.30 7.72
CA LEU A 62 15.00 -16.19 8.21
C LEU A 62 15.11 -16.18 9.75
N LYS A 63 13.97 -16.27 10.45
CA LYS A 63 13.90 -16.24 11.90
C LYS A 63 14.05 -17.64 12.50
N SER A 64 14.62 -17.70 13.71
CA SER A 64 14.64 -18.92 14.51
C SER A 64 13.21 -19.34 14.93
N ASP A 65 13.00 -20.59 15.29
CA ASP A 65 11.67 -21.08 15.69
C ASP A 65 11.14 -20.36 16.93
N PHE A 66 11.99 -19.96 17.85
CA PHE A 66 11.61 -19.17 19.01
C PHE A 66 11.14 -17.76 18.60
N GLU A 67 11.88 -17.08 17.74
CA GLU A 67 11.48 -15.77 17.21
C GLU A 67 10.16 -15.87 16.40
N LYS A 68 10.02 -16.91 15.57
CA LYS A 68 8.78 -17.18 14.83
C LYS A 68 7.59 -17.28 15.74
N GLN A 69 7.73 -18.02 16.85
CA GLN A 69 6.65 -18.17 17.83
C GLN A 69 6.31 -16.83 18.49
N ALA A 70 7.33 -16.06 18.90
CA ALA A 70 7.15 -14.73 19.51
C ALA A 70 6.45 -13.75 18.55
N ILE A 71 6.80 -13.78 17.27
CA ILE A 71 6.13 -12.99 16.22
C ILE A 71 4.67 -13.38 16.09
N LEU A 72 4.35 -14.69 16.03
CA LEU A 72 2.98 -15.18 15.93
C LEU A 72 2.13 -14.78 17.14
N ASP A 73 2.68 -14.85 18.35
CA ASP A 73 1.97 -14.45 19.55
C ASP A 73 1.74 -12.94 19.61
N SER A 74 2.69 -12.16 19.10
CA SER A 74 2.54 -10.71 18.93
C SER A 74 1.45 -10.37 17.90
N TYR A 75 1.35 -11.09 16.78
CA TYR A 75 0.24 -10.93 15.83
C TYR A 75 -1.12 -11.33 16.43
N LYS A 76 -1.18 -12.39 17.22
CA LYS A 76 -2.41 -12.74 17.95
C LYS A 76 -2.82 -11.61 18.91
N LEU A 77 -1.86 -11.03 19.62
CA LEU A 77 -2.11 -9.89 20.49
C LEU A 77 -2.62 -8.68 19.69
N PHE A 78 -1.97 -8.35 18.56
CA PHE A 78 -2.44 -7.29 17.66
C PHE A 78 -3.90 -7.49 17.26
N LEU A 79 -4.27 -8.67 16.76
CA LEU A 79 -5.64 -8.96 16.34
C LEU A 79 -6.66 -8.87 17.50
N ARG A 80 -6.29 -9.31 18.70
CA ARG A 80 -7.15 -9.19 19.89
C ARG A 80 -7.31 -7.73 20.35
N THR A 81 -6.31 -6.91 20.09
CA THR A 81 -6.30 -5.50 20.51
C THR A 81 -7.07 -4.61 19.54
N CYS A 82 -7.20 -5.01 18.28
CA CYS A 82 -7.96 -4.29 17.26
C CYS A 82 -9.46 -4.51 17.49
N ASN A 83 -10.11 -3.53 18.14
CA ASN A 83 -11.56 -3.47 18.33
C ASN A 83 -12.27 -2.61 17.27
N PHE A 84 -11.66 -2.47 16.11
CA PHE A 84 -12.15 -1.70 14.96
C PHE A 84 -11.81 -2.41 13.66
N ASP A 85 -12.53 -2.07 12.60
CA ASP A 85 -12.33 -2.69 11.30
C ASP A 85 -11.00 -2.27 10.68
N ILE A 86 -10.25 -3.28 10.24
CA ILE A 86 -9.02 -3.10 9.46
C ILE A 86 -9.12 -3.88 8.16
N GLN A 87 -8.49 -3.35 7.12
CA GLN A 87 -8.33 -4.04 5.85
C GLN A 87 -6.83 -4.14 5.55
N ILE A 88 -6.38 -5.33 5.18
CA ILE A 88 -5.01 -5.54 4.72
C ILE A 88 -5.02 -5.57 3.20
N LEU A 89 -4.19 -4.71 2.62
CA LEU A 89 -4.04 -4.60 1.19
C LEU A 89 -2.60 -4.92 0.80
N ILE A 90 -2.46 -5.83 -0.15
CA ILE A 90 -1.16 -6.20 -0.71
C ILE A 90 -1.16 -5.81 -2.19
N GLN A 91 -0.22 -4.96 -2.57
CA GLN A 91 -0.02 -4.53 -3.95
C GLN A 91 1.26 -5.16 -4.48
N SER A 92 1.15 -5.90 -5.58
CA SER A 92 2.32 -6.31 -6.36
C SER A 92 2.52 -5.31 -7.51
N GLN A 93 3.69 -4.74 -7.60
CA GLN A 93 4.05 -3.83 -8.69
C GLN A 93 5.44 -4.19 -9.22
N LYS A 94 5.71 -3.74 -10.44
CA LYS A 94 7.03 -3.91 -11.04
C LYS A 94 8.05 -3.11 -10.21
N GLU A 95 9.18 -3.73 -9.90
CA GLU A 95 10.29 -3.04 -9.23
C GLU A 95 10.83 -1.94 -10.13
N ASP A 96 11.07 -0.74 -9.58
CA ASP A 96 11.81 0.30 -10.29
C ASP A 96 13.30 0.11 -9.99
N VAL A 97 14.01 -0.38 -10.99
CA VAL A 97 15.44 -0.67 -10.88
C VAL A 97 16.32 0.52 -11.26
N LYS A 98 15.73 1.66 -11.64
CA LYS A 98 16.50 2.83 -12.10
C LYS A 98 17.45 3.36 -11.06
N ASP A 99 17.01 3.45 -9.80
CA ASP A 99 17.86 3.93 -8.70
C ASP A 99 19.00 2.94 -8.41
N VAL A 100 18.73 1.63 -8.54
CA VAL A 100 19.75 0.59 -8.38
C VAL A 100 20.80 0.70 -9.47
N ILE A 101 20.38 0.81 -10.74
CA ILE A 101 21.27 0.97 -11.89
C ILE A 101 22.10 2.24 -11.72
N LYS A 102 21.48 3.36 -11.39
CA LYS A 102 22.17 4.64 -11.19
C LYS A 102 23.23 4.57 -10.08
N ASN A 103 22.94 3.89 -8.98
CA ASN A 103 23.92 3.71 -7.90
C ASN A 103 25.11 2.86 -8.35
N ILE A 104 24.88 1.81 -9.15
CA ILE A 104 25.95 0.97 -9.73
C ILE A 104 26.80 1.78 -10.70
N GLU A 105 26.18 2.61 -11.55
CA GLU A 105 26.90 3.50 -12.49
C GLU A 105 27.76 4.53 -11.77
N MET A 106 27.32 5.03 -10.61
CA MET A 106 28.06 6.02 -9.81
C MET A 106 29.26 5.43 -9.05
N GLU A 107 29.35 4.14 -8.88
CA GLU A 107 30.52 3.49 -8.28
C GLU A 107 31.72 3.51 -9.23
N ASN A 108 32.71 4.35 -8.95
CA ASN A 108 33.94 4.46 -9.74
C ASN A 108 34.98 3.45 -9.27
N ASN A 109 35.04 2.29 -9.90
CA ASN A 109 36.08 1.30 -9.66
C ASN A 109 36.49 0.64 -10.97
N GLU A 110 37.57 1.13 -11.58
CA GLU A 110 38.04 0.76 -12.93
C GLU A 110 38.25 -0.77 -13.12
N ASN A 111 38.45 -1.51 -12.03
CA ASN A 111 38.65 -2.97 -12.10
C ASN A 111 37.35 -3.77 -12.23
N ILE A 112 36.16 -3.12 -12.20
CA ILE A 112 34.87 -3.80 -12.13
C ILE A 112 33.93 -3.38 -13.28
N ASP A 113 34.41 -2.53 -14.20
CA ASP A 113 33.53 -1.93 -15.23
C ASP A 113 32.87 -2.98 -16.15
N ASN A 114 33.59 -4.02 -16.56
CA ASN A 114 33.00 -5.11 -17.34
C ASN A 114 31.91 -5.89 -16.58
N ILE A 115 32.11 -6.08 -15.26
CA ILE A 115 31.14 -6.77 -14.40
C ILE A 115 29.91 -5.91 -14.18
N LYS A 116 30.08 -4.57 -14.11
CA LYS A 116 28.96 -3.63 -13.99
C LYS A 116 28.03 -3.69 -15.19
N GLU A 117 28.60 -3.63 -16.40
CA GLU A 117 27.81 -3.69 -17.62
C GLU A 117 27.01 -4.99 -17.74
N GLU A 118 27.66 -6.13 -17.46
CA GLU A 118 26.97 -7.43 -17.44
C GLU A 118 25.86 -7.47 -16.39
N TYR A 119 26.10 -6.91 -15.19
CA TYR A 119 25.12 -6.89 -14.12
C TYR A 119 23.93 -5.96 -14.42
N ILE A 120 24.18 -4.78 -15.00
CA ILE A 120 23.13 -3.87 -15.46
C ILE A 120 22.27 -4.57 -16.52
N CYS A 121 22.90 -5.18 -17.53
CA CYS A 121 22.21 -5.93 -18.58
C CYS A 121 21.36 -7.08 -17.99
N TYR A 122 21.87 -7.79 -17.00
CA TYR A 122 21.14 -8.84 -16.29
C TYR A 122 19.90 -8.29 -15.55
N ILE A 123 20.05 -7.17 -14.80
CA ILE A 123 18.94 -6.53 -14.11
C ILE A 123 17.87 -6.03 -15.09
N GLU A 124 18.29 -5.40 -16.18
CA GLU A 124 17.38 -4.94 -17.23
C GLU A 124 16.60 -6.09 -17.89
N ASN A 125 17.27 -7.20 -18.16
CA ASN A 125 16.63 -8.40 -18.67
C ASN A 125 15.63 -9.01 -17.69
N LEU A 126 15.96 -9.06 -16.40
CA LEU A 126 15.02 -9.51 -15.37
C LEU A 126 13.81 -8.57 -15.28
N ASN A 127 14.04 -7.28 -15.37
CA ASN A 127 13.00 -6.27 -15.29
C ASN A 127 12.07 -6.29 -16.52
N SER A 128 12.64 -6.43 -17.73
CA SER A 128 11.87 -6.53 -18.99
C SER A 128 10.97 -7.76 -19.01
N ASN A 129 11.45 -8.88 -18.50
CA ASN A 129 10.70 -10.14 -18.40
C ASN A 129 9.68 -10.16 -17.25
N GLN A 130 9.42 -9.03 -16.56
CA GLN A 130 8.49 -8.89 -15.43
C GLN A 130 8.78 -9.85 -14.26
N LYS A 131 10.03 -10.27 -14.09
CA LYS A 131 10.43 -11.19 -13.02
C LYS A 131 10.69 -10.46 -11.70
N LEU A 132 11.00 -9.16 -11.75
CA LEU A 132 11.23 -8.34 -10.57
C LEU A 132 9.90 -7.68 -10.13
N LEU A 133 9.29 -8.26 -9.12
CA LEU A 133 8.07 -7.74 -8.52
C LEU A 133 8.31 -7.41 -7.05
N SER A 134 8.01 -6.18 -6.66
CA SER A 134 7.93 -5.77 -5.27
C SER A 134 6.51 -5.92 -4.74
N LYS A 135 6.41 -6.19 -3.43
CA LYS A 135 5.14 -6.23 -2.73
C LYS A 135 5.08 -5.12 -1.70
N ASN A 136 4.11 -4.25 -1.84
CA ASN A 136 3.80 -3.24 -0.83
C ASN A 136 2.63 -3.71 0.01
N PHE A 137 2.75 -3.51 1.33
CA PHE A 137 1.74 -3.91 2.30
C PHE A 137 1.13 -2.67 2.94
N PHE A 138 -0.19 -2.65 3.02
CA PHE A 138 -0.94 -1.54 3.60
C PHE A 138 -1.99 -2.04 4.58
N ILE A 139 -2.23 -1.26 5.63
CA ILE A 139 -3.43 -1.37 6.48
C ILE A 139 -4.30 -0.15 6.21
N LEU A 140 -5.56 -0.40 5.90
CA LEU A 140 -6.60 0.62 5.81
C LEU A 140 -7.44 0.56 7.07
N ILE A 141 -7.60 1.71 7.70
CA ILE A 141 -8.47 1.91 8.84
C ILE A 141 -9.65 2.73 8.37
N ASN A 142 -10.87 2.34 8.75
CA ASN A 142 -12.05 3.11 8.40
C ASN A 142 -12.84 3.51 9.64
N ILE A 143 -13.50 4.68 9.56
CA ILE A 143 -14.45 5.20 10.55
C ILE A 143 -15.75 5.44 9.80
N PRO A 144 -16.88 4.87 10.23
CA PRO A 144 -18.18 5.16 9.63
C PRO A 144 -18.48 6.66 9.71
N LYS A 145 -19.10 7.20 8.66
CA LYS A 145 -19.52 8.60 8.63
C LYS A 145 -20.90 8.69 9.27
N GLU A 146 -20.92 9.01 10.55
CA GLU A 146 -22.13 9.35 11.28
C GLU A 146 -22.48 10.83 11.09
N ASN A 147 -23.76 11.18 11.12
CA ASN A 147 -24.25 12.51 10.71
C ASN A 147 -23.70 13.68 11.52
N GLU A 148 -23.11 13.45 12.70
CA GLU A 148 -22.67 14.49 13.66
C GLU A 148 -21.17 14.46 13.99
N ILE A 149 -20.38 13.54 13.38
CA ILE A 149 -18.96 13.44 13.74
C ILE A 149 -18.15 14.58 13.13
N SER A 150 -17.45 15.34 13.96
CA SER A 150 -16.56 16.40 13.52
C SER A 150 -15.24 15.88 12.97
N LEU A 151 -14.60 16.63 12.05
CA LEU A 151 -13.28 16.25 11.52
C LEU A 151 -12.19 16.18 12.61
N ASN A 152 -12.33 16.96 13.69
CA ASN A 152 -11.40 16.92 14.81
C ASN A 152 -11.53 15.59 15.58
N GLU A 153 -12.74 15.11 15.80
CA GLU A 153 -12.99 13.80 16.41
C GLU A 153 -12.48 12.66 15.53
N VAL A 154 -12.73 12.73 14.21
CA VAL A 154 -12.19 11.75 13.24
C VAL A 154 -10.66 11.69 13.34
N ASN A 155 -9.98 12.84 13.39
CA ASN A 155 -8.53 12.90 13.55
C ASN A 155 -8.07 12.25 14.86
N LYS A 156 -8.76 12.52 15.97
CA LYS A 156 -8.46 11.94 17.28
C LYS A 156 -8.60 10.43 17.27
N ILE A 157 -9.71 9.91 16.72
CA ILE A 157 -9.96 8.46 16.60
C ILE A 157 -8.89 7.81 15.73
N PHE A 158 -8.52 8.40 14.59
CA PHE A 158 -7.45 7.87 13.76
C PHE A 158 -6.12 7.85 14.49
N PHE A 159 -5.77 8.93 15.20
CA PHE A 159 -4.55 9.00 15.98
C PHE A 159 -4.45 7.85 17.00
N GLU A 160 -5.51 7.64 17.79
CA GLU A 160 -5.58 6.56 18.79
C GLU A 160 -5.45 5.16 18.14
N ARG A 161 -6.14 4.93 17.02
CA ARG A 161 -6.07 3.65 16.29
C ARG A 161 -4.69 3.40 15.69
N ILE A 162 -4.08 4.43 15.10
CA ILE A 162 -2.74 4.36 14.50
C ILE A 162 -1.70 4.07 15.58
N LEU A 163 -1.78 4.77 16.73
CA LEU A 163 -0.88 4.53 17.85
C LEU A 163 -0.96 3.07 18.32
N LYS A 164 -2.16 2.55 18.50
CA LYS A 164 -2.41 1.17 18.88
C LYS A 164 -1.83 0.15 17.89
N ILE A 165 -1.99 0.40 16.60
CA ILE A 165 -1.42 -0.44 15.53
C ILE A 165 0.12 -0.37 15.58
N LYS A 166 0.70 0.82 15.70
CA LYS A 166 2.15 1.00 15.78
C LYS A 166 2.75 0.27 16.97
N GLU A 167 2.18 0.44 18.16
CA GLU A 167 2.66 -0.20 19.39
C GLU A 167 2.60 -1.71 19.34
N THR A 168 1.56 -2.28 18.74
CA THR A 168 1.38 -3.73 18.69
C THR A 168 2.19 -4.38 17.58
N LEU A 169 2.18 -3.82 16.36
CA LEU A 169 2.94 -4.39 15.24
C LEU A 169 4.45 -4.16 15.33
N SER A 170 4.91 -3.12 16.02
CA SER A 170 6.35 -2.95 16.26
C SER A 170 6.94 -4.11 17.08
N LYS A 171 6.15 -4.72 17.96
CA LYS A 171 6.55 -5.94 18.70
C LYS A 171 6.72 -7.16 17.80
N CYS A 172 6.06 -7.16 16.63
CA CYS A 172 6.27 -8.18 15.59
C CYS A 172 7.52 -7.90 14.74
N GLY A 173 8.17 -6.75 14.90
CA GLY A 173 9.30 -6.30 14.07
C GLY A 173 8.89 -5.51 12.82
N ASN A 174 7.60 -5.24 12.63
CA ASN A 174 7.12 -4.42 11.51
C ASN A 174 7.32 -2.93 11.79
N THR A 175 7.69 -2.18 10.76
CA THR A 175 7.69 -0.72 10.80
C THR A 175 6.46 -0.18 10.10
N ILE A 176 5.75 0.77 10.74
CA ILE A 176 4.51 1.36 10.22
C ILE A 176 4.77 2.81 9.84
N PHE A 177 4.50 3.11 8.57
CA PHE A 177 4.60 4.45 8.00
C PHE A 177 3.19 4.99 7.75
N GLU A 178 2.93 6.16 8.30
CA GLU A 178 1.67 6.87 8.05
C GLU A 178 1.79 7.69 6.78
N ILE A 179 0.86 7.51 5.85
CA ILE A 179 0.74 8.36 4.67
C ILE A 179 0.01 9.65 5.11
N LYS A 180 0.75 10.75 5.22
CA LYS A 180 0.25 12.02 5.78
C LYS A 180 -0.16 13.03 4.72
N ASN A 181 0.35 12.89 3.50
CA ASN A 181 0.19 13.89 2.46
C ASN A 181 -0.90 13.47 1.47
N ARG A 182 -1.71 14.45 1.07
CA ARG A 182 -2.72 14.26 0.02
C ARG A 182 -2.11 13.71 -1.28
N LYS A 183 -0.94 14.22 -1.67
CA LYS A 183 -0.26 13.83 -2.91
C LYS A 183 0.10 12.34 -2.89
N GLU A 184 0.72 11.86 -1.81
CA GLU A 184 1.08 10.46 -1.64
C GLU A 184 -0.12 9.52 -1.72
N VAL A 185 -1.26 9.92 -1.11
CA VAL A 185 -2.51 9.15 -1.19
C VAL A 185 -3.03 9.07 -2.61
N ILE A 186 -3.01 10.18 -3.35
CA ILE A 186 -3.48 10.22 -4.75
C ILE A 186 -2.58 9.37 -5.64
N GLU A 187 -1.26 9.45 -5.48
CA GLU A 187 -0.29 8.63 -6.21
C GLU A 187 -0.49 7.14 -5.93
N LEU A 188 -0.75 6.79 -4.68
CA LEU A 188 -1.06 5.43 -4.29
C LEU A 188 -2.34 4.94 -4.96
N ILE A 189 -3.42 5.72 -4.91
CA ILE A 189 -4.70 5.38 -5.58
C ILE A 189 -4.49 5.25 -7.10
N ASP A 190 -3.76 6.18 -7.71
CA ASP A 190 -3.43 6.13 -9.15
C ASP A 190 -2.67 4.85 -9.51
N SER A 191 -1.74 4.42 -8.67
CA SER A 191 -0.98 3.18 -8.87
C SER A 191 -1.86 1.91 -8.87
N PHE A 192 -2.97 1.92 -8.15
CA PHE A 192 -3.96 0.85 -8.16
C PHE A 192 -4.89 0.90 -9.38
N LEU A 193 -5.28 2.10 -9.78
CA LEU A 193 -6.20 2.32 -10.91
C LEU A 193 -5.49 2.14 -12.26
N ASN A 194 -4.21 2.50 -12.31
CA ASN A 194 -3.39 2.50 -13.51
C ASN A 194 -2.14 1.61 -13.37
N PRO A 195 -2.27 0.28 -13.18
CA PRO A 195 -1.13 -0.61 -12.92
C PRO A 195 -0.14 -0.70 -14.08
N TYR A 196 -0.48 -0.11 -15.23
CA TYR A 196 0.33 -0.13 -16.46
C TYR A 196 0.99 1.22 -16.79
N LYS A 197 0.79 2.25 -15.97
CA LYS A 197 1.33 3.59 -16.22
C LYS A 197 2.87 3.61 -16.26
N ASN A 198 3.52 2.72 -15.53
CA ASN A 198 4.97 2.58 -15.47
C ASN A 198 5.54 1.63 -16.54
N ARG A 199 4.78 1.32 -17.60
CA ARG A 199 5.23 0.46 -18.71
C ARG A 199 5.84 1.24 -19.89
N ARG A 200 6.05 2.56 -19.75
CA ARG A 200 6.69 3.40 -20.76
C ARG A 200 8.07 3.83 -20.33
#